data_dc2a338f9e9f993c95fd22abb4db6894
#
_entry.id   dc2a338f9e9f993c95fd22abb4db6894
#
_cell.length_a   1.000
_cell.length_b   1.000
_cell.length_c   1.000
_cell.angle_alpha   90.00
_cell.angle_beta   90.00
_cell.angle_gamma   90.00
#
_symmetry.space_group_name_H-M   'P 1'
#
loop_
_entity.id
_entity.type
_entity.pdbx_description
1 polymer ?
#
loop_
_entity_poly.entity_id
_entity_poly.type
_entity_poly.pdbx_seq_one_letter_code
_entity_poly.pdbx_strand_id
1 'polypeptide(L)'
;MIKIENLSKVFRTEEVETVAVNGVNLQVSEGEFVAIMGPSGCGKSTLLNTLGLLDNPTSGSYQLLGTEVADLQEKQRTRLRKGVIGFVFQSFNLIDELNVFENVELPLTYLGVKASERKRMVNDMLKRMNISHRAKHFPQQLSGGQQQRVAIARAVITNPKLILADEPTGNLDSKNGQEVMNLLTELNQEGTTVVMVTHSKRDASYAHRIVHLFDGSVVANIVE
;
A
#
# COMPACT_ATOMS: atom_id res chain seq x y z
N MET A 1 4.66 -8.93 -12.08
CA MET A 1 4.94 -8.07 -10.90
C MET A 1 4.99 -8.88 -9.61
N ILE A 2 3.90 -9.47 -9.17
CA ILE A 2 3.78 -10.34 -7.99
C ILE A 2 3.38 -11.73 -8.42
N LYS A 3 4.01 -12.77 -7.85
CA LYS A 3 3.58 -14.16 -7.97
C LYS A 3 3.74 -14.83 -6.61
N ILE A 4 2.64 -15.33 -6.06
CA ILE A 4 2.64 -16.11 -4.82
C ILE A 4 2.01 -17.48 -5.07
N GLU A 5 2.61 -18.51 -4.49
CA GLU A 5 2.19 -19.92 -4.62
C GLU A 5 2.14 -20.57 -3.24
N ASN A 6 0.96 -21.10 -2.87
CA ASN A 6 0.67 -21.75 -1.61
C ASN A 6 1.14 -20.95 -0.37
N LEU A 7 1.00 -19.61 -0.44
CA LEU A 7 1.47 -18.72 0.61
C LEU A 7 0.61 -18.86 1.86
N SER A 8 1.25 -19.09 2.99
CA SER A 8 0.58 -19.17 4.29
C SER A 8 1.27 -18.30 5.34
N LYS A 9 0.45 -17.72 6.24
CA LYS A 9 0.92 -17.00 7.41
C LYS A 9 0.20 -17.47 8.65
N VAL A 10 0.97 -17.98 9.60
CA VAL A 10 0.50 -18.48 10.88
C VAL A 10 1.15 -17.68 11.99
N PHE A 11 0.34 -17.14 12.88
CA PHE A 11 0.80 -16.53 14.13
C PHE A 11 0.69 -17.56 15.25
N ARG A 12 1.75 -17.71 16.02
CA ARG A 12 1.81 -18.63 17.16
C ARG A 12 2.11 -17.86 18.42
N THR A 13 1.28 -18.08 19.42
CA THR A 13 1.55 -17.73 20.81
C THR A 13 1.73 -19.03 21.61
N GLU A 14 2.04 -18.96 22.89
CA GLU A 14 2.18 -20.16 23.74
C GLU A 14 0.89 -20.98 23.82
N GLU A 15 -0.28 -20.36 23.66
CA GLU A 15 -1.58 -21.01 23.86
C GLU A 15 -2.41 -21.16 22.58
N VAL A 16 -2.15 -20.34 21.55
CA VAL A 16 -3.02 -20.26 20.36
C VAL A 16 -2.20 -20.20 19.07
N GLU A 17 -2.65 -20.98 18.08
CA GLU A 17 -2.19 -20.87 16.70
C GLU A 17 -3.32 -20.26 15.85
N THR A 18 -3.03 -19.16 15.17
CA THR A 18 -3.98 -18.47 14.27
C THR A 18 -3.45 -18.51 12.85
N VAL A 19 -4.17 -19.16 11.96
CA VAL A 19 -3.87 -19.17 10.52
C VAL A 19 -4.52 -17.93 9.90
N ALA A 20 -3.74 -16.91 9.61
CA ALA A 20 -4.23 -15.66 9.05
C ALA A 20 -4.28 -15.65 7.52
N VAL A 21 -3.36 -16.39 6.87
CA VAL A 21 -3.34 -16.61 5.42
C VAL A 21 -3.08 -18.10 5.20
N ASN A 22 -3.86 -18.74 4.34
CA ASN A 22 -3.87 -20.19 4.17
C ASN A 22 -3.80 -20.59 2.69
N GLY A 23 -2.63 -21.01 2.22
CA GLY A 23 -2.42 -21.57 0.89
C GLY A 23 -2.82 -20.65 -0.27
N VAL A 24 -2.63 -19.33 -0.12
CA VAL A 24 -3.03 -18.34 -1.13
C VAL A 24 -2.16 -18.44 -2.37
N ASN A 25 -2.82 -18.50 -3.54
CA ASN A 25 -2.21 -18.40 -4.85
C ASN A 25 -2.72 -17.11 -5.50
N LEU A 26 -1.82 -16.19 -5.87
CA LEU A 26 -2.17 -14.95 -6.51
C LEU A 26 -1.05 -14.51 -7.45
N GLN A 27 -1.44 -14.07 -8.64
CA GLN A 27 -0.53 -13.42 -9.58
C GLN A 27 -1.06 -12.01 -9.89
N VAL A 28 -0.18 -11.01 -9.87
CA VAL A 28 -0.50 -9.62 -10.26
C VAL A 28 0.50 -9.19 -11.32
N SER A 29 0.00 -8.72 -12.46
CA SER A 29 0.79 -8.22 -13.57
C SER A 29 1.32 -6.80 -13.30
N GLU A 30 2.34 -6.37 -14.03
CA GLU A 30 2.77 -4.96 -13.99
C GLU A 30 1.66 -4.06 -14.56
N GLY A 31 1.41 -2.93 -13.90
CA GLY A 31 0.35 -2.00 -14.28
C GLY A 31 -1.07 -2.48 -13.96
N GLU A 32 -1.24 -3.65 -13.33
CA GLU A 32 -2.57 -4.12 -12.93
C GLU A 32 -3.04 -3.41 -11.65
N PHE A 33 -4.33 -3.09 -11.60
CA PHE A 33 -5.00 -2.67 -10.36
C PHE A 33 -5.86 -3.82 -9.86
N VAL A 34 -5.50 -4.40 -8.72
CA VAL A 34 -6.20 -5.52 -8.08
C VAL A 34 -6.82 -5.06 -6.76
N ALA A 35 -8.09 -5.38 -6.55
CA ALA A 35 -8.74 -5.25 -5.26
C ALA A 35 -8.87 -6.61 -4.58
N ILE A 36 -8.49 -6.71 -3.31
CA ILE A 36 -8.69 -7.88 -2.46
C ILE A 36 -9.83 -7.55 -1.51
N MET A 37 -10.95 -8.23 -1.66
CA MET A 37 -12.14 -8.05 -0.84
C MET A 37 -12.37 -9.22 0.10
N GLY A 38 -13.02 -8.95 1.23
CA GLY A 38 -13.43 -9.98 2.18
C GLY A 38 -13.91 -9.36 3.50
N PRO A 39 -14.54 -10.16 4.38
CA PRO A 39 -15.01 -9.69 5.68
C PRO A 39 -13.86 -9.22 6.59
N SER A 40 -14.19 -8.47 7.64
CA SER A 40 -13.19 -8.09 8.66
C SER A 40 -12.57 -9.34 9.29
N GLY A 41 -11.27 -9.31 9.53
CA GLY A 41 -10.54 -10.43 10.16
C GLY A 41 -10.17 -11.59 9.22
N CYS A 42 -10.56 -11.59 7.94
CA CYS A 42 -10.27 -12.70 7.02
C CYS A 42 -8.81 -12.76 6.50
N GLY A 43 -7.89 -11.94 7.02
CA GLY A 43 -6.46 -11.99 6.66
C GLY A 43 -5.99 -10.97 5.62
N LYS A 44 -6.83 -10.02 5.14
CA LYS A 44 -6.48 -9.03 4.10
C LYS A 44 -5.22 -8.21 4.42
N SER A 45 -5.22 -7.54 5.58
CA SER A 45 -4.07 -6.71 5.99
C SER A 45 -2.82 -7.56 6.25
N THR A 46 -2.98 -8.79 6.73
CA THR A 46 -1.86 -9.75 6.88
C THR A 46 -1.26 -10.11 5.53
N LEU A 47 -2.11 -10.41 4.54
CA LEU A 47 -1.65 -10.67 3.17
C LEU A 47 -0.97 -9.44 2.59
N LEU A 48 -1.56 -8.24 2.75
CA LEU A 48 -0.99 -6.99 2.27
C LEU A 48 0.38 -6.70 2.92
N ASN A 49 0.53 -6.92 4.23
CA ASN A 49 1.79 -6.75 4.93
C ASN A 49 2.87 -7.73 4.44
N THR A 50 2.48 -8.97 4.13
CA THR A 50 3.38 -9.96 3.54
C THR A 50 3.81 -9.55 2.12
N LEU A 51 2.86 -9.10 1.27
CA LEU A 51 3.16 -8.56 -0.06
C LEU A 51 4.06 -7.32 0.02
N GLY A 52 3.89 -6.53 1.07
CA GLY A 52 4.70 -5.34 1.34
C GLY A 52 6.05 -5.61 1.97
N LEU A 53 6.42 -6.88 2.17
CA LEU A 53 7.68 -7.26 2.84
C LEU A 53 7.81 -6.65 4.26
N LEU A 54 6.69 -6.31 4.91
CA LEU A 54 6.65 -5.89 6.31
C LEU A 54 6.73 -7.09 7.25
N ASP A 55 6.25 -8.24 6.76
CA ASP A 55 6.28 -9.52 7.48
C ASP A 55 6.67 -10.66 6.52
N ASN A 56 7.17 -11.78 7.04
CA ASN A 56 7.48 -12.97 6.27
C ASN A 56 6.29 -13.91 6.24
N PRO A 57 6.06 -14.65 5.14
CA PRO A 57 5.18 -15.81 5.16
C PRO A 57 5.77 -16.89 6.08
N THR A 58 4.91 -17.78 6.57
CA THR A 58 5.34 -18.97 7.32
C THR A 58 5.76 -20.09 6.37
N SER A 59 5.12 -20.15 5.18
CA SER A 59 5.44 -21.11 4.11
C SER A 59 4.92 -20.61 2.76
N GLY A 60 5.31 -21.30 1.70
CA GLY A 60 4.98 -20.95 0.32
C GLY A 60 6.07 -20.13 -0.36
N SER A 61 5.85 -19.76 -1.62
CA SER A 61 6.76 -18.97 -2.44
C SER A 61 6.17 -17.58 -2.68
N TYR A 62 7.03 -16.57 -2.66
CA TYR A 62 6.68 -15.20 -3.02
C TYR A 62 7.75 -14.59 -3.91
N GLN A 63 7.42 -14.35 -5.18
CA GLN A 63 8.27 -13.64 -6.12
C GLN A 63 7.76 -12.21 -6.32
N LEU A 64 8.64 -11.24 -6.11
CA LEU A 64 8.44 -9.82 -6.41
C LEU A 64 9.43 -9.39 -7.50
N LEU A 65 8.92 -8.86 -8.63
CA LEU A 65 9.76 -8.49 -9.79
C LEU A 65 10.67 -9.65 -10.27
N GLY A 66 10.17 -10.89 -10.22
CA GLY A 66 10.93 -12.07 -10.61
C GLY A 66 11.96 -12.58 -9.61
N THR A 67 12.08 -11.93 -8.44
CA THR A 67 13.01 -12.34 -7.38
C THR A 67 12.23 -13.02 -6.26
N GLU A 68 12.68 -14.21 -5.81
CA GLU A 68 12.12 -14.89 -4.64
C GLU A 68 12.45 -14.10 -3.37
N VAL A 69 11.42 -13.81 -2.56
CA VAL A 69 11.52 -12.91 -1.41
C VAL A 69 10.96 -13.48 -0.10
N ALA A 70 10.40 -14.70 -0.12
CA ALA A 70 9.77 -15.32 1.05
C ALA A 70 10.73 -15.46 2.23
N ASP A 71 11.97 -15.87 1.96
CA ASP A 71 12.99 -16.18 2.99
C ASP A 71 13.98 -15.02 3.24
N LEU A 72 13.70 -13.82 2.72
CA LEU A 72 14.60 -12.68 2.91
C LEU A 72 14.68 -12.26 4.38
N GLN A 73 15.91 -11.98 4.83
CA GLN A 73 16.15 -11.36 6.12
C GLN A 73 15.67 -9.90 6.14
N GLU A 74 15.36 -9.35 7.33
CA GLU A 74 14.83 -7.99 7.50
C GLU A 74 15.64 -6.92 6.77
N LYS A 75 16.96 -6.98 6.82
CA LYS A 75 17.84 -6.04 6.13
C LYS A 75 17.66 -6.08 4.60
N GLN A 76 17.46 -7.26 4.04
CA GLN A 76 17.25 -7.46 2.60
C GLN A 76 15.86 -6.97 2.20
N ARG A 77 14.82 -7.31 2.98
CA ARG A 77 13.44 -6.81 2.78
C ARG A 77 13.38 -5.30 2.81
N THR A 78 14.00 -4.67 3.83
CA THR A 78 14.05 -3.21 3.96
C THR A 78 14.73 -2.57 2.75
N ARG A 79 15.82 -3.17 2.24
CA ARG A 79 16.50 -2.67 1.04
C ARG A 79 15.62 -2.77 -0.21
N LEU A 80 14.89 -3.88 -0.35
CA LEU A 80 14.02 -4.10 -1.51
C LEU A 80 12.77 -3.21 -1.48
N ARG A 81 12.19 -2.97 -0.29
CA ARG A 81 11.05 -2.04 -0.14
C ARG A 81 11.37 -0.62 -0.60
N LYS A 82 12.59 -0.14 -0.29
CA LYS A 82 12.98 1.25 -0.56
C LYS A 82 12.85 1.58 -2.05
N GLY A 83 12.01 2.54 -2.36
CA GLY A 83 11.79 3.04 -3.72
C GLY A 83 11.02 2.10 -4.66
N VAL A 84 10.66 0.88 -4.21
CA VAL A 84 9.90 -0.09 -5.00
C VAL A 84 8.45 -0.16 -4.57
N ILE A 85 8.19 -0.08 -3.26
CA ILE A 85 6.85 -0.23 -2.68
C ILE A 85 6.45 1.05 -1.96
N GLY A 86 5.30 1.60 -2.34
CA GLY A 86 4.60 2.67 -1.62
C GLY A 86 3.43 2.10 -0.80
N PHE A 87 3.25 2.60 0.42
CA PHE A 87 2.15 2.18 1.29
C PHE A 87 1.17 3.33 1.53
N VAL A 88 -0.11 3.03 1.40
CA VAL A 88 -1.23 3.91 1.74
C VAL A 88 -2.09 3.20 2.77
N PHE A 89 -2.23 3.76 3.97
CA PHE A 89 -2.94 3.15 5.09
C PHE A 89 -4.27 3.88 5.38
N GLN A 90 -5.22 3.18 5.95
CA GLN A 90 -6.49 3.73 6.42
C GLN A 90 -6.29 4.84 7.44
N SER A 91 -5.34 4.69 8.38
CA SER A 91 -5.04 5.65 9.45
C SER A 91 -3.98 6.68 9.05
N PHE A 92 -3.71 6.84 7.74
CA PHE A 92 -2.73 7.77 7.16
C PHE A 92 -1.28 7.50 7.57
N ASN A 93 -1.03 7.10 8.81
CA ASN A 93 0.28 6.82 9.42
C ASN A 93 1.30 7.95 9.18
N LEU A 94 0.85 9.21 9.27
CA LEU A 94 1.73 10.37 9.24
C LEU A 94 2.50 10.47 10.57
N ILE A 95 3.69 11.03 10.51
CA ILE A 95 4.50 11.31 11.69
C ILE A 95 4.06 12.67 12.23
N ASP A 96 3.50 12.68 13.43
CA ASP A 96 2.86 13.84 14.05
C ASP A 96 3.83 14.99 14.36
N GLU A 97 5.09 14.68 14.60
CA GLU A 97 6.17 15.63 14.87
C GLU A 97 6.75 16.28 13.59
N LEU A 98 6.38 15.76 12.42
CA LEU A 98 6.80 16.27 11.12
C LEU A 98 5.67 17.03 10.44
N ASN A 99 5.98 18.16 9.84
CA ASN A 99 5.02 18.86 9.00
C ASN A 99 4.75 18.11 7.67
N VAL A 100 3.83 18.60 6.85
CA VAL A 100 3.46 18.00 5.56
C VAL A 100 4.67 17.83 4.64
N PHE A 101 5.51 18.88 4.52
CA PHE A 101 6.70 18.83 3.67
C PHE A 101 7.65 17.72 4.13
N GLU A 102 7.94 17.67 5.42
CA GLU A 102 8.86 16.71 6.03
C GLU A 102 8.34 15.26 5.95
N ASN A 103 7.03 15.03 6.16
CA ASN A 103 6.42 13.73 5.95
C ASN A 103 6.63 13.21 4.52
N VAL A 104 6.44 14.08 3.51
CA VAL A 104 6.61 13.70 2.10
C VAL A 104 8.09 13.59 1.71
N GLU A 105 8.99 14.37 2.33
CA GLU A 105 10.44 14.31 2.08
C GLU A 105 11.09 13.04 2.60
N LEU A 106 10.54 12.44 3.65
CA LEU A 106 11.16 11.36 4.42
C LEU A 106 11.67 10.18 3.57
N PRO A 107 10.88 9.61 2.63
CA PRO A 107 11.35 8.50 1.78
C PRO A 107 12.58 8.87 0.94
N LEU A 108 12.65 10.11 0.43
CA LEU A 108 13.78 10.59 -0.35
C LEU A 108 15.05 10.73 0.49
N THR A 109 14.90 11.08 1.77
CA THR A 109 16.00 11.13 2.73
C THR A 109 16.59 9.73 2.94
N TYR A 110 15.75 8.71 3.09
CA TYR A 110 16.20 7.32 3.21
C TYR A 110 16.84 6.77 1.93
N LEU A 111 16.51 7.33 0.77
CA LEU A 111 17.16 7.00 -0.51
C LEU A 111 18.46 7.77 -0.73
N GLY A 112 18.83 8.69 0.17
CA GLY A 112 20.07 9.48 0.04
C GLY A 112 20.00 10.56 -1.05
N VAL A 113 18.82 10.98 -1.47
CA VAL A 113 18.65 12.06 -2.46
C VAL A 113 19.18 13.38 -1.89
N LYS A 114 19.88 14.17 -2.69
CA LYS A 114 20.45 15.47 -2.28
C LYS A 114 19.38 16.45 -1.83
N ALA A 115 19.63 17.26 -0.80
CA ALA A 115 18.65 18.18 -0.19
C ALA A 115 18.01 19.14 -1.19
N SER A 116 18.78 19.70 -2.13
CA SER A 116 18.24 20.59 -3.17
C SER A 116 17.23 19.90 -4.10
N GLU A 117 17.50 18.65 -4.45
CA GLU A 117 16.64 17.83 -5.29
C GLU A 117 15.39 17.38 -4.52
N ARG A 118 15.54 16.92 -3.27
CA ARG A 118 14.40 16.59 -2.40
C ARG A 118 13.42 17.75 -2.32
N LYS A 119 13.92 18.97 -2.05
CA LYS A 119 13.08 20.18 -1.96
C LYS A 119 12.28 20.41 -3.25
N ARG A 120 12.89 20.22 -4.41
CA ARG A 120 12.21 20.35 -5.70
C ARG A 120 11.12 19.28 -5.85
N MET A 121 11.49 18.00 -5.66
CA MET A 121 10.57 16.86 -5.80
C MET A 121 9.37 16.98 -4.86
N VAL A 122 9.59 17.36 -3.59
CA VAL A 122 8.50 17.54 -2.62
C VAL A 122 7.57 18.67 -3.04
N ASN A 123 8.10 19.84 -3.46
CA ASN A 123 7.26 20.94 -3.90
C ASN A 123 6.42 20.56 -5.12
N ASP A 124 6.99 19.84 -6.08
CA ASP A 124 6.27 19.37 -7.27
C ASP A 124 5.18 18.35 -6.89
N MET A 125 5.49 17.42 -5.99
CA MET A 125 4.53 16.44 -5.47
C MET A 125 3.38 17.11 -4.71
N LEU A 126 3.67 18.07 -3.83
CA LEU A 126 2.63 18.79 -3.09
C LEU A 126 1.72 19.62 -4.00
N LYS A 127 2.25 20.15 -5.13
CA LYS A 127 1.43 20.79 -6.17
C LYS A 127 0.52 19.77 -6.86
N ARG A 128 1.07 18.62 -7.28
CA ARG A 128 0.31 17.53 -7.88
C ARG A 128 -0.85 17.07 -6.99
N MET A 129 -0.61 16.96 -5.68
CA MET A 129 -1.61 16.56 -4.68
C MET A 129 -2.56 17.69 -4.26
N ASN A 130 -2.40 18.90 -4.83
CA ASN A 130 -3.18 20.10 -4.47
C ASN A 130 -3.15 20.40 -2.96
N ILE A 131 -1.98 20.24 -2.31
CA ILE A 131 -1.79 20.42 -0.86
C ILE A 131 -0.64 21.40 -0.51
N SER A 132 -0.04 22.09 -1.49
CA SER A 132 1.10 22.99 -1.31
C SER A 132 0.85 24.09 -0.26
N HIS A 133 -0.39 24.57 -0.16
CA HIS A 133 -0.80 25.60 0.81
C HIS A 133 -0.73 25.12 2.26
N ARG A 134 -0.58 23.81 2.48
CA ARG A 134 -0.45 23.16 3.79
C ARG A 134 0.96 22.65 4.10
N ALA A 135 1.96 22.95 3.27
CA ALA A 135 3.32 22.39 3.37
C ALA A 135 3.96 22.51 4.77
N LYS A 136 3.66 23.60 5.51
CA LYS A 136 4.18 23.85 6.86
C LYS A 136 3.25 23.43 8.00
N HIS A 137 2.06 22.87 7.69
CA HIS A 137 1.10 22.42 8.71
C HIS A 137 1.50 21.02 9.20
N PHE A 138 1.13 20.71 10.42
CA PHE A 138 1.29 19.39 11.04
C PHE A 138 0.04 18.53 10.81
N PRO A 139 0.14 17.18 10.89
CA PRO A 139 -0.99 16.28 10.65
C PRO A 139 -2.27 16.65 11.40
N GLN A 140 -2.16 17.03 12.67
CA GLN A 140 -3.30 17.41 13.53
C GLN A 140 -4.06 18.67 13.05
N GLN A 141 -3.46 19.46 12.16
CA GLN A 141 -4.05 20.68 11.58
C GLN A 141 -4.74 20.42 10.24
N LEU A 142 -4.81 19.16 9.79
CA LEU A 142 -5.33 18.76 8.50
C LEU A 142 -6.66 18.01 8.64
N SER A 143 -7.55 18.17 7.66
CA SER A 143 -8.69 17.27 7.52
C SER A 143 -8.25 15.86 7.11
N GLY A 144 -9.09 14.83 7.34
CA GLY A 144 -8.78 13.45 6.95
C GLY A 144 -8.42 13.31 5.46
N GLY A 145 -9.15 13.98 4.56
CA GLY A 145 -8.84 13.97 3.13
C GLY A 145 -7.49 14.62 2.81
N GLN A 146 -7.13 15.71 3.54
CA GLN A 146 -5.80 16.32 3.40
C GLN A 146 -4.69 15.40 3.92
N GLN A 147 -4.89 14.74 5.07
CA GLN A 147 -3.95 13.75 5.61
C GLN A 147 -3.72 12.60 4.63
N GLN A 148 -4.79 12.09 4.01
CA GLN A 148 -4.67 11.01 3.03
C GLN A 148 -3.92 11.45 1.77
N ARG A 149 -4.14 12.66 1.27
CA ARG A 149 -3.34 13.21 0.15
C ARG A 149 -1.85 13.31 0.50
N VAL A 150 -1.51 13.67 1.73
CA VAL A 150 -0.11 13.69 2.22
C VAL A 150 0.45 12.26 2.32
N ALA A 151 -0.34 11.30 2.82
CA ALA A 151 0.06 9.90 2.90
C ALA A 151 0.32 9.30 1.49
N ILE A 152 -0.55 9.60 0.52
CA ILE A 152 -0.34 9.19 -0.88
C ILE A 152 0.89 9.90 -1.47
N ALA A 153 1.04 11.22 -1.27
CA ALA A 153 2.23 11.95 -1.71
C ALA A 153 3.53 11.29 -1.21
N ARG A 154 3.57 10.95 0.08
CA ARG A 154 4.69 10.24 0.70
C ARG A 154 4.92 8.86 0.07
N ALA A 155 3.85 8.13 -0.21
CA ALA A 155 3.95 6.79 -0.79
C ALA A 155 4.51 6.81 -2.22
N VAL A 156 4.17 7.85 -3.03
CA VAL A 156 4.48 7.87 -4.46
C VAL A 156 5.66 8.76 -4.85
N ILE A 157 6.21 9.56 -3.93
CA ILE A 157 7.30 10.51 -4.24
C ILE A 157 8.57 9.83 -4.76
N THR A 158 8.77 8.56 -4.43
CA THR A 158 9.89 7.75 -4.91
C THR A 158 9.63 7.08 -6.26
N ASN A 159 8.47 7.35 -6.87
CA ASN A 159 7.99 6.69 -8.09
C ASN A 159 8.02 5.16 -7.98
N PRO A 160 7.29 4.57 -6.99
CA PRO A 160 7.33 3.14 -6.72
C PRO A 160 6.70 2.35 -7.87
N LYS A 161 7.13 1.09 -8.04
CA LYS A 161 6.52 0.17 -9.00
C LYS A 161 5.21 -0.45 -8.50
N LEU A 162 5.05 -0.51 -7.18
CA LEU A 162 3.91 -1.11 -6.50
C LEU A 162 3.38 -0.19 -5.41
N ILE A 163 2.08 0.07 -5.44
CA ILE A 163 1.34 0.69 -4.33
C ILE A 163 0.51 -0.38 -3.65
N LEU A 164 0.65 -0.47 -2.32
CA LEU A 164 -0.17 -1.30 -1.45
C LEU A 164 -1.07 -0.38 -0.62
N ALA A 165 -2.38 -0.50 -0.81
CA ALA A 165 -3.37 0.34 -0.15
C ALA A 165 -4.24 -0.49 0.80
N ASP A 166 -4.19 -0.18 2.10
CA ASP A 166 -5.02 -0.82 3.13
C ASP A 166 -6.19 0.11 3.47
N GLU A 167 -7.38 -0.21 2.98
CA GLU A 167 -8.63 0.53 3.21
C GLU A 167 -8.45 2.06 2.99
N PRO A 168 -7.95 2.52 1.82
CA PRO A 168 -7.45 3.89 1.64
C PRO A 168 -8.50 4.99 1.82
N THR A 169 -9.79 4.63 1.84
CA THR A 169 -10.93 5.54 2.00
C THR A 169 -11.70 5.35 3.30
N GLY A 170 -11.31 4.36 4.12
CA GLY A 170 -12.10 3.91 5.27
C GLY A 170 -12.38 4.98 6.33
N ASN A 171 -11.52 6.00 6.45
CA ASN A 171 -11.67 7.12 7.39
C ASN A 171 -12.11 8.43 6.71
N LEU A 172 -12.64 8.36 5.48
CA LEU A 172 -13.00 9.53 4.69
C LEU A 172 -14.50 9.60 4.41
N ASP A 173 -15.01 10.82 4.25
CA ASP A 173 -16.32 11.03 3.66
C ASP A 173 -16.33 10.63 2.17
N SER A 174 -17.54 10.51 1.61
CA SER A 174 -17.73 10.02 0.24
C SER A 174 -17.01 10.86 -0.82
N LYS A 175 -16.92 12.19 -0.65
CA LYS A 175 -16.27 13.09 -1.59
C LYS A 175 -14.75 12.92 -1.56
N ASN A 176 -14.16 12.97 -0.37
CA ASN A 176 -12.72 12.78 -0.20
C ASN A 176 -12.30 11.36 -0.59
N GLY A 177 -13.13 10.35 -0.29
CA GLY A 177 -12.89 8.97 -0.73
C GLY A 177 -12.85 8.84 -2.25
N GLN A 178 -13.80 9.48 -2.97
CA GLN A 178 -13.80 9.51 -4.44
C GLN A 178 -12.52 10.14 -5.00
N GLU A 179 -12.08 11.26 -4.42
CA GLU A 179 -10.86 11.94 -4.85
C GLU A 179 -9.60 11.08 -4.66
N VAL A 180 -9.54 10.30 -3.56
CA VAL A 180 -8.47 9.33 -3.30
C VAL A 180 -8.49 8.19 -4.32
N MET A 181 -9.66 7.63 -4.63
CA MET A 181 -9.76 6.57 -5.62
C MET A 181 -9.39 7.04 -7.03
N ASN A 182 -9.82 8.25 -7.41
CA ASN A 182 -9.42 8.87 -8.68
C ASN A 182 -7.89 9.01 -8.77
N LEU A 183 -7.24 9.46 -7.68
CA LEU A 183 -5.79 9.61 -7.62
C LEU A 183 -5.05 8.27 -7.76
N LEU A 184 -5.52 7.20 -7.10
CA LEU A 184 -4.95 5.87 -7.24
C LEU A 184 -5.13 5.33 -8.67
N THR A 185 -6.27 5.61 -9.30
CA THR A 185 -6.53 5.25 -10.70
C THR A 185 -5.60 5.99 -11.66
N GLU A 186 -5.39 7.28 -11.45
CA GLU A 186 -4.44 8.10 -12.23
C GLU A 186 -3.02 7.53 -12.16
N LEU A 187 -2.54 7.21 -10.95
CA LEU A 187 -1.24 6.58 -10.73
C LEU A 187 -1.13 5.22 -11.41
N ASN A 188 -2.20 4.44 -11.41
CA ASN A 188 -2.24 3.16 -12.11
C ASN A 188 -2.20 3.34 -13.64
N GLN A 189 -2.94 4.29 -14.19
CA GLN A 189 -2.90 4.63 -15.62
C GLN A 189 -1.52 5.11 -16.09
N GLU A 190 -0.72 5.69 -15.19
CA GLU A 190 0.68 6.03 -15.42
C GLU A 190 1.62 4.81 -15.37
N GLY A 191 1.09 3.61 -15.12
CA GLY A 191 1.83 2.34 -15.15
C GLY A 191 2.20 1.77 -13.77
N THR A 192 1.84 2.43 -12.66
CA THR A 192 2.07 1.90 -11.32
C THR A 192 1.11 0.74 -11.04
N THR A 193 1.62 -0.39 -10.56
CA THR A 193 0.79 -1.51 -10.09
C THR A 193 0.14 -1.15 -8.76
N VAL A 194 -1.14 -1.44 -8.60
CA VAL A 194 -1.87 -1.17 -7.35
C VAL A 194 -2.50 -2.45 -6.82
N VAL A 195 -2.25 -2.78 -5.56
CA VAL A 195 -2.98 -3.81 -4.82
C VAL A 195 -3.65 -3.14 -3.64
N MET A 196 -4.97 -3.16 -3.64
CA MET A 196 -5.79 -2.54 -2.61
C MET A 196 -6.57 -3.61 -1.85
N VAL A 197 -6.59 -3.54 -0.53
CA VAL A 197 -7.55 -4.29 0.29
C VAL A 197 -8.69 -3.35 0.70
N THR A 198 -9.92 -3.84 0.59
CA THR A 198 -11.11 -3.06 0.95
C THR A 198 -12.30 -3.98 1.22
N HIS A 199 -13.25 -3.51 2.02
CA HIS A 199 -14.57 -4.11 2.17
C HIS A 199 -15.65 -3.33 1.38
N SER A 200 -15.29 -2.20 0.77
CA SER A 200 -16.17 -1.33 -0.03
C SER A 200 -16.30 -1.86 -1.46
N LYS A 201 -17.49 -2.28 -1.88
CA LYS A 201 -17.78 -2.65 -3.27
C LYS A 201 -17.54 -1.50 -4.24
N ARG A 202 -17.90 -0.25 -3.82
CA ARG A 202 -17.66 0.94 -4.61
C ARG A 202 -16.18 1.14 -4.91
N ASP A 203 -15.32 0.99 -3.90
CA ASP A 203 -13.87 1.21 -4.09
C ASP A 203 -13.25 0.05 -4.88
N ALA A 204 -13.72 -1.18 -4.67
CA ALA A 204 -13.28 -2.33 -5.44
C ALA A 204 -13.61 -2.22 -6.94
N SER A 205 -14.69 -1.52 -7.32
CA SER A 205 -15.05 -1.32 -8.73
C SER A 205 -14.08 -0.44 -9.53
N TYR A 206 -13.10 0.21 -8.89
CA TYR A 206 -12.01 0.89 -9.60
C TYR A 206 -10.90 -0.05 -10.08
N ALA A 207 -10.85 -1.26 -9.54
CA ALA A 207 -9.83 -2.24 -9.90
C ALA A 207 -10.18 -2.96 -11.20
N HIS A 208 -9.17 -3.42 -11.93
CA HIS A 208 -9.36 -4.25 -13.12
C HIS A 208 -9.87 -5.65 -12.75
N ARG A 209 -9.59 -6.10 -11.52
CA ARG A 209 -9.97 -7.43 -11.03
C ARG A 209 -10.18 -7.40 -9.52
N ILE A 210 -11.18 -8.15 -9.08
CA ILE A 210 -11.48 -8.36 -7.66
C ILE A 210 -11.12 -9.79 -7.28
N VAL A 211 -10.37 -9.94 -6.19
CA VAL A 211 -10.03 -11.22 -5.56
C VAL A 211 -10.75 -11.31 -4.22
N HIS A 212 -11.51 -12.35 -4.01
CA HIS A 212 -12.22 -12.56 -2.75
C HIS A 212 -11.39 -13.41 -1.79
N LEU A 213 -11.13 -12.87 -0.60
CA LEU A 213 -10.45 -13.56 0.50
C LEU A 213 -11.47 -13.91 1.58
N PHE A 214 -11.53 -15.18 1.97
CA PHE A 214 -12.37 -15.69 3.05
C PHE A 214 -11.56 -16.66 3.91
N ASP A 215 -11.56 -16.46 5.23
CA ASP A 215 -10.82 -17.30 6.19
C ASP A 215 -9.39 -17.60 5.75
N GLY A 216 -8.67 -16.58 5.32
CA GLY A 216 -7.27 -16.67 4.88
C GLY A 216 -7.05 -17.26 3.49
N SER A 217 -8.10 -17.69 2.78
CA SER A 217 -7.98 -18.33 1.46
C SER A 217 -8.66 -17.54 0.36
N VAL A 218 -8.12 -17.60 -0.86
CA VAL A 218 -8.77 -17.04 -2.05
C VAL A 218 -9.90 -17.97 -2.49
N VAL A 219 -11.14 -17.44 -2.53
CA VAL A 219 -12.33 -18.23 -2.87
C VAL A 219 -12.86 -17.98 -4.27
N ALA A 220 -12.60 -16.83 -4.87
CA ALA A 220 -12.94 -16.53 -6.25
C ALA A 220 -12.10 -15.38 -6.80
N ASN A 221 -11.75 -15.46 -8.09
CA ASN A 221 -11.31 -14.33 -8.89
C ASN A 221 -12.48 -13.93 -9.78
N ILE A 222 -13.05 -12.76 -9.57
CA ILE A 222 -14.10 -12.22 -10.43
C ILE A 222 -13.44 -11.24 -11.39
N VAL A 223 -13.42 -11.61 -12.67
CA VAL A 223 -13.10 -10.68 -13.76
C VAL A 223 -14.43 -10.09 -14.18
N GLU A 224 -14.67 -8.82 -13.85
CA GLU A 224 -15.84 -8.06 -14.33
C GLU A 224 -15.54 -7.37 -15.66
#